data_95e6129a888f97e95067a8bfe2df23fc
#
_entry.id   95e6129a888f97e95067a8bfe2df23fc
#
_cell.length_a   1.000
_cell.length_b   1.000
_cell.length_c   1.000
_cell.angle_alpha   90.00
_cell.angle_beta   90.00
_cell.angle_gamma   90.00
#
_symmetry.space_group_name_H-M   'P 1'
#
loop_
_entity.id
_entity.type
_entity.pdbx_description
1 polymer ?
#
loop_
_entity_poly.entity_id
_entity_poly.type
_entity_poly.pdbx_seq_one_letter_code
_entity_poly.pdbx_strand_id
1 'polypeptide(L)'
;MSSIKIKKEVADKITAICQSFKNDAGELINVLHQTQDYLGYLPAEAQELIAKNLHISPAKVYGVVSFYSFFSMVPKGKCPVSICLGTACYVRGAEKVVDAFSEQLSIKVGETDKDGMFSLNTLRCVGACGLAPVALVGGQVYGRLLPEDVKRIIDENKSKFGI
;
A
#
# COMPACT_ATOMS: atom_id res chain seq x y z
N MET A 1 0.17 -5.24 23.99
CA MET A 1 -0.73 -4.78 22.90
C MET A 1 -0.98 -3.31 23.15
N SER A 2 -0.32 -2.45 22.41
CA SER A 2 -0.36 -0.99 22.63
C SER A 2 -1.57 -0.43 21.90
N SER A 3 -2.59 0.00 22.64
CA SER A 3 -3.77 0.68 22.11
C SER A 3 -3.35 2.08 21.65
N ILE A 4 -2.99 2.22 20.40
CA ILE A 4 -2.89 3.54 19.78
C ILE A 4 -4.33 4.02 19.62
N LYS A 5 -4.78 4.87 20.56
CA LYS A 5 -6.11 5.48 20.50
C LYS A 5 -6.21 6.33 19.24
N ILE A 6 -7.05 5.93 18.30
CA ILE A 6 -7.44 6.80 17.18
C ILE A 6 -7.90 8.16 17.73
N LYS A 7 -7.41 9.25 17.16
CA LYS A 7 -7.88 10.61 17.49
C LYS A 7 -9.38 10.68 17.25
N LYS A 8 -10.10 11.37 18.14
CA LYS A 8 -11.57 11.49 18.09
C LYS A 8 -12.07 11.94 16.70
N GLU A 9 -11.42 12.92 16.10
CA GLU A 9 -11.73 13.42 14.75
C GLU A 9 -11.69 12.32 13.68
N VAL A 10 -10.69 11.42 13.75
CA VAL A 10 -10.55 10.28 12.82
C VAL A 10 -11.67 9.26 13.07
N ALA A 11 -12.01 8.99 14.32
CA ALA A 11 -13.09 8.08 14.66
C ALA A 11 -14.45 8.62 14.18
N ASP A 12 -14.70 9.91 14.36
CA ASP A 12 -15.91 10.58 13.88
C ASP A 12 -16.01 10.51 12.35
N LYS A 13 -14.88 10.71 11.64
CA LYS A 13 -14.85 10.61 10.18
C LYS A 13 -15.11 9.19 9.69
N ILE A 14 -14.52 8.18 10.31
CA ILE A 14 -14.78 6.76 9.97
C ILE A 14 -16.26 6.42 10.20
N THR A 15 -16.82 6.89 11.31
CA THR A 15 -18.25 6.68 11.61
C THR A 15 -19.12 7.35 10.55
N ALA A 16 -18.81 8.57 10.13
CA ALA A 16 -19.53 9.26 9.06
C ALA A 16 -19.44 8.51 7.72
N ILE A 17 -18.28 7.92 7.39
CA ILE A 17 -18.11 7.06 6.22
C ILE A 17 -19.05 5.85 6.31
N CYS A 18 -19.06 5.13 7.45
CA CYS A 18 -19.98 4.00 7.63
C CYS A 18 -21.44 4.41 7.48
N GLN A 19 -21.84 5.55 8.05
CA GLN A 19 -23.21 6.07 7.96
C GLN A 19 -23.59 6.45 6.53
N SER A 20 -22.68 6.96 5.70
CA SER A 20 -22.94 7.29 4.30
C SER A 20 -23.33 6.03 3.48
N PHE A 21 -22.90 4.87 3.93
CA PHE A 21 -23.30 3.56 3.41
C PHE A 21 -24.39 2.87 4.26
N LYS A 22 -25.14 3.65 5.06
CA LYS A 22 -26.26 3.17 5.91
C LYS A 22 -25.85 2.08 6.91
N ASN A 23 -24.57 2.00 7.27
CA ASN A 23 -23.98 0.93 8.09
C ASN A 23 -24.27 -0.49 7.56
N ASP A 24 -24.40 -0.63 6.24
CA ASP A 24 -24.67 -1.91 5.61
C ASP A 24 -23.41 -2.78 5.56
N ALA A 25 -23.51 -3.99 6.11
CA ALA A 25 -22.43 -4.98 6.09
C ALA A 25 -22.04 -5.44 4.67
N GLY A 26 -22.96 -5.31 3.69
CA GLY A 26 -22.68 -5.57 2.27
C GLY A 26 -21.73 -4.56 1.64
N GLU A 27 -21.66 -3.35 2.18
CA GLU A 27 -20.83 -2.26 1.71
C GLU A 27 -19.42 -2.23 2.32
N LEU A 28 -19.02 -3.29 3.03
CA LEU A 28 -17.72 -3.35 3.74
C LEU A 28 -16.54 -2.93 2.86
N ILE A 29 -16.46 -3.38 1.61
CA ILE A 29 -15.36 -3.06 0.70
C ILE A 29 -15.32 -1.56 0.39
N ASN A 30 -16.47 -0.95 0.14
CA ASN A 30 -16.58 0.48 -0.15
C ASN A 30 -16.23 1.35 1.06
N VAL A 31 -16.65 0.93 2.26
CA VAL A 31 -16.29 1.58 3.53
C VAL A 31 -14.78 1.51 3.76
N LEU A 32 -14.17 0.34 3.57
CA LEU A 32 -12.72 0.15 3.69
C LEU A 32 -11.96 0.99 2.67
N HIS A 33 -12.44 1.06 1.43
CA HIS A 33 -11.82 1.87 0.38
C HIS A 33 -11.79 3.34 0.77
N GLN A 34 -12.94 3.94 1.11
CA GLN A 34 -13.00 5.35 1.52
C GLN A 34 -12.23 5.63 2.80
N THR A 35 -12.20 4.68 3.73
CA THR A 35 -11.40 4.83 4.96
C THR A 35 -9.91 4.81 4.63
N GLN A 36 -9.47 3.93 3.73
CA GLN A 36 -8.07 3.91 3.31
C GLN A 36 -7.67 5.16 2.52
N ASP A 37 -8.55 5.68 1.66
CA ASP A 37 -8.30 6.94 0.93
C ASP A 37 -8.12 8.12 1.90
N TYR A 38 -8.84 8.12 3.01
CA TYR A 38 -8.74 9.17 4.02
C TYR A 38 -7.49 9.01 4.90
N LEU A 39 -7.15 7.79 5.33
CA LEU A 39 -6.05 7.52 6.28
C LEU A 39 -4.72 7.17 5.58
N GLY A 40 -4.77 6.74 4.31
CA GLY A 40 -3.64 6.16 3.59
C GLY A 40 -3.42 4.66 3.86
N TYR A 41 -3.98 4.12 4.95
CA TYR A 41 -3.89 2.72 5.34
C TYR A 41 -5.02 2.37 6.33
N LEU A 42 -5.18 1.09 6.68
CA LEU A 42 -6.24 0.58 7.55
C LEU A 42 -5.64 0.00 8.84
N PRO A 43 -5.34 0.82 9.87
CA PRO A 43 -4.85 0.33 11.15
C PRO A 43 -5.90 -0.55 11.84
N ALA A 44 -5.46 -1.42 12.76
CA ALA A 44 -6.34 -2.36 13.48
C ALA A 44 -7.51 -1.66 14.16
N GLU A 45 -7.26 -0.50 14.77
CA GLU A 45 -8.29 0.28 15.47
C GLU A 45 -9.37 0.83 14.51
N ALA A 46 -8.99 1.21 13.27
CA ALA A 46 -9.95 1.61 12.26
C ALA A 46 -10.81 0.42 11.82
N GLN A 47 -10.21 -0.76 11.66
CA GLN A 47 -10.91 -1.99 11.32
C GLN A 47 -11.90 -2.39 12.41
N GLU A 48 -11.52 -2.29 13.69
CA GLU A 48 -12.41 -2.54 14.83
C GLU A 48 -13.60 -1.56 14.86
N LEU A 49 -13.34 -0.28 14.61
CA LEU A 49 -14.39 0.74 14.57
C LEU A 49 -15.37 0.50 13.41
N ILE A 50 -14.87 0.14 12.23
CA ILE A 50 -15.70 -0.25 11.07
C ILE A 50 -16.54 -1.47 11.42
N ALA A 51 -15.94 -2.51 12.00
CA ALA A 51 -16.63 -3.73 12.41
C ALA A 51 -17.80 -3.40 13.35
N LYS A 52 -17.58 -2.53 14.33
CA LYS A 52 -18.59 -2.08 15.28
C LYS A 52 -19.75 -1.34 14.59
N ASN A 53 -19.44 -0.40 13.68
CA ASN A 53 -20.47 0.37 12.98
C ASN A 53 -21.30 -0.48 12.01
N LEU A 54 -20.67 -1.45 11.35
CA LEU A 54 -21.35 -2.35 10.40
C LEU A 54 -21.96 -3.59 11.07
N HIS A 55 -21.87 -3.71 12.41
CA HIS A 55 -22.37 -4.84 13.20
C HIS A 55 -21.85 -6.21 12.72
N ILE A 56 -20.57 -6.28 12.32
CA ILE A 56 -19.89 -7.51 11.89
C ILE A 56 -18.68 -7.79 12.80
N SER A 57 -18.16 -9.02 12.72
CA SER A 57 -16.96 -9.37 13.52
C SER A 57 -15.71 -8.67 12.98
N PRO A 58 -14.77 -8.25 13.86
CA PRO A 58 -13.46 -7.74 13.44
C PRO A 58 -12.69 -8.73 12.57
N ALA A 59 -12.85 -10.04 12.81
CA ALA A 59 -12.22 -11.08 12.01
C ALA A 59 -12.70 -11.07 10.54
N LYS A 60 -13.98 -10.74 10.29
CA LYS A 60 -14.49 -10.59 8.93
C LYS A 60 -13.86 -9.39 8.22
N VAL A 61 -13.73 -8.26 8.92
CA VAL A 61 -13.08 -7.06 8.38
C VAL A 61 -11.60 -7.35 8.07
N TYR A 62 -10.87 -7.93 9.01
CA TYR A 62 -9.47 -8.33 8.84
C TYR A 62 -9.30 -9.31 7.67
N GLY A 63 -10.21 -10.29 7.54
CA GLY A 63 -10.19 -11.26 6.43
C GLY A 63 -10.30 -10.57 5.07
N VAL A 64 -11.16 -9.57 4.93
CA VAL A 64 -11.28 -8.78 3.69
C VAL A 64 -10.02 -7.94 3.45
N VAL A 65 -9.53 -7.22 4.47
CA VAL A 65 -8.33 -6.38 4.36
C VAL A 65 -7.09 -7.20 3.99
N SER A 66 -6.92 -8.40 4.55
CA SER A 66 -5.79 -9.27 4.25
C SER A 66 -5.90 -9.98 2.90
N PHE A 67 -7.11 -10.24 2.42
CA PHE A 67 -7.35 -10.93 1.15
C PHE A 67 -7.12 -10.02 -0.06
N TYR A 68 -7.59 -8.78 -0.01
CA TYR A 68 -7.46 -7.85 -1.14
C TYR A 68 -6.15 -7.08 -1.06
N SER A 69 -5.25 -7.30 -2.02
CA SER A 69 -3.94 -6.62 -2.10
C SER A 69 -4.00 -5.09 -2.28
N PHE A 70 -5.17 -4.56 -2.59
CA PHE A 70 -5.43 -3.12 -2.63
C PHE A 70 -5.32 -2.48 -1.24
N PHE A 71 -5.76 -3.20 -0.20
CA PHE A 71 -5.74 -2.69 1.18
C PHE A 71 -4.36 -2.84 1.81
N SER A 72 -4.00 -1.86 2.66
CA SER A 72 -2.74 -1.86 3.41
C SER A 72 -3.01 -1.63 4.89
N MET A 73 -2.39 -2.43 5.74
CA MET A 73 -2.45 -2.28 7.21
C MET A 73 -1.29 -1.45 7.77
N VAL A 74 -0.32 -1.12 6.91
CA VAL A 74 0.84 -0.29 7.26
C VAL A 74 0.79 1.00 6.46
N PRO A 75 1.28 2.13 7.03
CA PRO A 75 1.34 3.39 6.31
C PRO A 75 2.17 3.23 5.04
N LYS A 76 1.64 3.69 3.91
CA LYS A 76 2.40 3.77 2.66
C LYS A 76 3.25 5.03 2.67
N GLY A 77 4.47 4.92 2.14
CA GLY A 77 5.30 6.09 1.89
C GLY A 77 4.67 7.04 0.87
N LYS A 78 5.09 8.30 0.88
CA LYS A 78 4.64 9.32 -0.09
C LYS A 78 4.93 8.92 -1.54
N CYS A 79 6.01 8.15 -1.74
CA CYS A 79 6.42 7.59 -3.03
C CYS A 79 6.42 6.05 -2.95
N PRO A 80 5.28 5.39 -3.17
CA PRO A 80 5.23 3.93 -3.14
C PRO A 80 5.99 3.34 -4.33
N VAL A 81 6.84 2.35 -4.04
CA VAL A 81 7.55 1.52 -5.02
C VAL A 81 6.84 0.17 -5.09
N SER A 82 6.40 -0.22 -6.27
CA SER A 82 5.72 -1.50 -6.49
C SER A 82 6.31 -2.21 -7.71
N ILE A 83 6.96 -3.35 -7.49
CA ILE A 83 7.69 -4.08 -8.52
C ILE A 83 6.86 -5.28 -8.99
N CYS A 84 6.70 -5.42 -10.30
CA CYS A 84 5.97 -6.50 -10.91
C CYS A 84 6.77 -7.81 -10.85
N LEU A 85 6.22 -8.84 -10.20
CA LEU A 85 6.74 -10.22 -10.17
C LEU A 85 5.91 -11.18 -11.03
N GLY A 86 5.15 -10.67 -12.01
CA GLY A 86 4.52 -11.52 -13.02
C GLY A 86 5.57 -12.30 -13.82
N THR A 87 5.19 -13.43 -14.42
CA THR A 87 6.10 -14.39 -15.05
C THR A 87 7.14 -13.74 -15.97
N ALA A 88 6.71 -12.84 -16.85
CA ALA A 88 7.64 -12.17 -17.77
C ALA A 88 8.68 -11.28 -17.07
N CYS A 89 8.28 -10.59 -16.02
CA CYS A 89 9.18 -9.75 -15.21
C CYS A 89 10.12 -10.61 -14.37
N TYR A 90 9.58 -11.67 -13.77
CA TYR A 90 10.35 -12.62 -12.96
C TYR A 90 11.50 -13.25 -13.76
N VAL A 91 11.18 -13.83 -14.93
CA VAL A 91 12.17 -14.47 -15.83
C VAL A 91 13.22 -13.47 -16.31
N ARG A 92 12.88 -12.21 -16.43
CA ARG A 92 13.81 -11.13 -16.83
C ARG A 92 14.54 -10.47 -15.65
N GLY A 93 14.48 -11.05 -14.46
CA GLY A 93 15.29 -10.67 -13.31
C GLY A 93 14.67 -9.59 -12.42
N ALA A 94 13.34 -9.50 -12.35
CA ALA A 94 12.66 -8.56 -11.46
C ALA A 94 13.04 -8.74 -9.97
N GLU A 95 13.40 -9.96 -9.52
CA GLU A 95 13.88 -10.19 -8.16
C GLU A 95 15.15 -9.38 -7.85
N LYS A 96 16.09 -9.32 -8.79
CA LYS A 96 17.32 -8.51 -8.62
C LYS A 96 17.01 -7.01 -8.49
N VAL A 97 15.94 -6.55 -9.15
CA VAL A 97 15.46 -5.17 -9.01
C VAL A 97 14.84 -4.94 -7.63
N VAL A 98 14.07 -5.92 -7.11
CA VAL A 98 13.53 -5.88 -5.73
C VAL A 98 14.66 -5.78 -4.72
N ASP A 99 15.68 -6.65 -4.86
CA ASP A 99 16.84 -6.67 -3.97
C ASP A 99 17.58 -5.33 -3.99
N ALA A 100 17.81 -4.76 -5.17
CA ALA A 100 18.45 -3.46 -5.32
C ALA A 100 17.65 -2.33 -4.66
N PHE A 101 16.33 -2.30 -4.79
CA PHE A 101 15.49 -1.33 -4.05
C PHE A 101 15.54 -1.56 -2.55
N SER A 102 15.47 -2.81 -2.10
CA SER A 102 15.57 -3.18 -0.68
C SER A 102 16.88 -2.72 -0.05
N GLU A 103 18.00 -2.93 -0.73
CA GLU A 103 19.34 -2.49 -0.28
C GLU A 103 19.45 -0.96 -0.25
N GLN A 104 19.09 -0.27 -1.35
CA GLN A 104 19.21 1.18 -1.46
C GLN A 104 18.31 1.94 -0.47
N LEU A 105 17.12 1.43 -0.20
CA LEU A 105 16.16 2.03 0.73
C LEU A 105 16.34 1.50 2.17
N SER A 106 17.13 0.44 2.37
CA SER A 106 17.31 -0.25 3.66
C SER A 106 15.99 -0.70 4.30
N ILE A 107 15.04 -1.14 3.46
CA ILE A 107 13.71 -1.68 3.87
C ILE A 107 13.43 -2.99 3.16
N LYS A 108 12.58 -3.82 3.77
CA LYS A 108 12.09 -5.06 3.17
C LYS A 108 10.80 -4.83 2.39
N VAL A 109 10.44 -5.80 1.55
CA VAL A 109 9.13 -5.83 0.89
C VAL A 109 8.02 -5.80 1.94
N GLY A 110 7.07 -4.88 1.79
CA GLY A 110 5.98 -4.63 2.74
C GLY A 110 6.28 -3.56 3.80
N GLU A 111 7.48 -3.00 3.80
CA GLU A 111 7.89 -1.97 4.76
C GLU A 111 7.92 -0.57 4.13
N THR A 112 7.88 0.43 5.01
CA THR A 112 8.08 1.84 4.67
C THR A 112 9.34 2.33 5.38
N ASP A 113 10.11 3.19 4.72
CA ASP A 113 11.30 3.78 5.30
C ASP A 113 10.99 4.66 6.53
N LYS A 114 12.02 4.96 7.32
CA LYS A 114 11.87 5.71 8.57
C LYS A 114 11.35 7.14 8.36
N ASP A 115 11.59 7.70 7.20
CA ASP A 115 11.20 9.06 6.84
C ASP A 115 9.78 9.10 6.25
N GLY A 116 9.12 7.95 6.08
CA GLY A 116 7.78 7.84 5.50
C GLY A 116 7.73 8.25 4.03
N MET A 117 8.88 8.18 3.34
CA MET A 117 9.02 8.62 1.96
C MET A 117 8.76 7.48 0.98
N PHE A 118 9.46 6.38 1.13
CA PHE A 118 9.34 5.23 0.26
C PHE A 118 8.73 4.03 0.98
N SER A 119 7.84 3.34 0.30
CA SER A 119 7.38 2.00 0.71
C SER A 119 7.67 1.01 -0.42
N LEU A 120 8.19 -0.17 -0.08
CA LEU A 120 8.55 -1.20 -1.06
C LEU A 120 7.52 -2.32 -1.07
N ASN A 121 6.89 -2.55 -2.22
CA ASN A 121 5.89 -3.59 -2.41
C ASN A 121 6.16 -4.39 -3.68
N THR A 122 5.54 -5.55 -3.80
CA THR A 122 5.54 -6.34 -5.02
C THR A 122 4.11 -6.51 -5.54
N LEU A 123 3.98 -6.60 -6.88
CA LEU A 123 2.72 -6.81 -7.58
C LEU A 123 2.78 -8.10 -8.39
N ARG A 124 1.63 -8.74 -8.60
CA ARG A 124 1.59 -9.97 -9.41
C ARG A 124 1.78 -9.69 -10.90
N CYS A 125 0.96 -8.84 -11.50
CA CYS A 125 1.12 -8.46 -12.91
C CYS A 125 0.40 -7.13 -13.18
N VAL A 126 1.10 -6.20 -13.87
CA VAL A 126 0.55 -4.90 -14.27
C VAL A 126 0.13 -4.85 -15.75
N GLY A 127 0.28 -5.98 -16.48
CA GLY A 127 -0.10 -6.06 -17.90
C GLY A 127 0.91 -5.47 -18.90
N ALA A 128 2.03 -4.91 -18.44
CA ALA A 128 3.04 -4.25 -19.29
C ALA A 128 4.22 -5.17 -19.64
N CYS A 129 3.97 -6.43 -20.03
CA CYS A 129 4.98 -7.46 -20.22
C CYS A 129 6.03 -7.14 -21.31
N GLY A 130 5.68 -6.32 -22.30
CA GLY A 130 6.63 -5.82 -23.31
C GLY A 130 7.73 -4.92 -22.75
N LEU A 131 7.50 -4.34 -21.59
CA LEU A 131 8.44 -3.45 -20.86
C LEU A 131 9.14 -4.16 -19.70
N ALA A 132 8.99 -5.46 -19.54
CA ALA A 132 9.53 -6.21 -18.42
C ALA A 132 11.08 -6.13 -18.33
N PRO A 133 11.67 -6.04 -17.11
CA PRO A 133 11.03 -5.87 -15.81
C PRO A 133 10.41 -4.48 -15.59
N VAL A 134 9.28 -4.43 -14.84
CA VAL A 134 8.50 -3.19 -14.64
C VAL A 134 8.34 -2.88 -13.16
N ALA A 135 8.51 -1.62 -12.80
CA ALA A 135 8.11 -1.08 -11.50
C ALA A 135 7.24 0.16 -11.67
N LEU A 136 6.36 0.37 -10.70
CA LEU A 136 5.64 1.63 -10.50
C LEU A 136 6.29 2.35 -9.33
N VAL A 137 6.74 3.58 -9.53
CA VAL A 137 7.36 4.39 -8.48
C VAL A 137 6.67 5.75 -8.45
N GLY A 138 6.05 6.07 -7.33
CA GLY A 138 5.28 7.32 -7.19
C GLY A 138 4.18 7.48 -8.24
N GLY A 139 3.57 6.37 -8.69
CA GLY A 139 2.55 6.36 -9.76
C GLY A 139 3.10 6.39 -11.20
N GLN A 140 4.42 6.55 -11.39
CA GLN A 140 5.06 6.51 -12.71
C GLN A 140 5.54 5.10 -13.05
N VAL A 141 5.37 4.67 -14.31
CA VAL A 141 5.82 3.36 -14.80
C VAL A 141 7.26 3.44 -15.30
N TYR A 142 8.11 2.58 -14.77
CA TYR A 142 9.48 2.36 -15.21
C TYR A 142 9.59 0.95 -15.79
N GLY A 143 10.04 0.85 -17.03
CA GLY A 143 10.21 -0.43 -17.72
C GLY A 143 11.64 -0.73 -18.12
N ARG A 144 11.91 -2.02 -18.45
CA ARG A 144 13.23 -2.55 -18.82
C ARG A 144 14.29 -2.27 -17.74
N LEU A 145 13.86 -2.38 -16.49
CA LEU A 145 14.67 -2.02 -15.35
C LEU A 145 15.84 -2.99 -15.15
N LEU A 146 16.98 -2.39 -14.86
CA LEU A 146 18.17 -3.07 -14.36
C LEU A 146 18.43 -2.64 -12.90
N PRO A 147 19.13 -3.45 -12.09
CA PRO A 147 19.47 -3.06 -10.71
C PRO A 147 20.22 -1.73 -10.61
N GLU A 148 21.05 -1.39 -11.62
CA GLU A 148 21.81 -0.14 -11.71
C GLU A 148 20.94 1.12 -11.89
N ASP A 149 19.71 0.98 -12.43
CA ASP A 149 18.77 2.10 -12.60
C ASP A 149 18.15 2.55 -11.27
N VAL A 150 18.14 1.68 -10.26
CA VAL A 150 17.42 1.89 -9.01
C VAL A 150 17.86 3.17 -8.31
N LYS A 151 19.16 3.40 -8.19
CA LYS A 151 19.70 4.60 -7.54
C LYS A 151 19.22 5.87 -8.23
N ARG A 152 19.30 5.92 -9.56
CA ARG A 152 18.83 7.06 -10.35
C ARG A 152 17.34 7.33 -10.13
N ILE A 153 16.53 6.26 -10.12
CA ILE A 153 15.07 6.38 -9.92
C ILE A 153 14.75 6.91 -8.52
N ILE A 154 15.46 6.45 -7.49
CA ILE A 154 15.27 6.94 -6.12
C ILE A 154 15.64 8.42 -6.04
N ASP A 155 16.78 8.84 -6.61
CA ASP A 155 17.24 10.22 -6.58
C ASP A 155 16.30 11.17 -7.35
N GLU A 156 15.80 10.75 -8.52
CA GLU A 156 14.79 11.48 -9.30
C GLU A 156 13.50 11.70 -8.49
N ASN A 157 13.05 10.66 -7.79
CA ASN A 157 11.81 10.75 -7.02
C ASN A 157 11.99 11.53 -5.70
N LYS A 158 13.15 11.45 -5.04
CA LYS A 158 13.49 12.33 -3.92
C LYS A 158 13.38 13.79 -4.32
N SER A 159 13.96 14.16 -5.44
CA SER A 159 13.91 15.54 -5.95
C SER A 159 12.48 16.02 -6.25
N LYS A 160 11.61 15.14 -6.78
CA LYS A 160 10.21 15.47 -7.08
C LYS A 160 9.35 15.69 -5.83
N PHE A 161 9.64 14.98 -4.75
CA PHE A 161 8.87 15.06 -3.51
C PHE A 161 9.49 15.99 -2.45
N GLY A 162 10.56 16.70 -2.81
CA GLY A 162 11.06 17.87 -2.07
C GLY A 162 11.96 17.57 -0.88
N ILE A 163 12.94 16.65 -1.08
CA ILE A 163 14.04 16.44 -0.12
C ILE A 163 15.39 16.59 -0.84
#